data_a699477043bae250b186ce921c905e84
#
_entry.id   a699477043bae250b186ce921c905e84
#
_cell.length_a   1.000
_cell.length_b   1.000
_cell.length_c   1.000
_cell.angle_alpha   90.00
_cell.angle_beta   90.00
_cell.angle_gamma   90.00
#
_symmetry.space_group_name_H-M   'P 1'
#
loop_
_entity.id
_entity.type
_entity.pdbx_description
1 polymer ?
#
loop_
_entity_poly.entity_id
_entity_poly.type
_entity_poly.pdbx_seq_one_letter_code
_entity_poly.pdbx_strand_id
1 'polypeptide(L)'
;MHRRDFLTHGLASVLGVLGMPASALAIGDDDRFTVSLLKYSQQGWNTRPTALRRLLQEVEKRTSVEIKPPPDGDHVTFGPDLFTRPMLFMCGESSFEPWSNERIDMMRQWMMAGGFLVVDSSEGVSDGPFLRSVRRELARIFPDEPERAIPKDHVIYKSFYLFNNDQHPYAEPHGRVEVDKRLRGHFDGDRVPVVISANDMLGAWARDGFGRWEYDVIPGGSPQRELSFRMGINLVMYALCVNYKADQVHIPFILKRRKWRVQ
;
A
#
# COMPACT_ATOMS: atom_id res chain seq x y z
N MET A 1 -3.30 -82.33 25.48
CA MET A 1 -3.68 -81.70 26.77
C MET A 1 -3.87 -80.21 26.43
N HIS A 2 -5.10 -79.77 26.25
CA HIS A 2 -5.98 -79.00 27.11
C HIS A 2 -5.34 -77.66 27.50
N ARG A 3 -5.84 -76.52 27.22
CA ARG A 3 -7.20 -75.93 27.36
C ARG A 3 -7.25 -74.67 26.56
N ARG A 4 -8.18 -74.41 25.65
CA ARG A 4 -9.54 -73.89 25.90
C ARG A 4 -9.57 -72.42 26.30
N ASP A 5 -10.02 -71.64 25.36
CA ASP A 5 -11.13 -70.69 25.52
C ASP A 5 -11.04 -69.62 26.60
N PHE A 6 -10.89 -68.41 26.21
CA PHE A 6 -11.81 -67.44 26.74
C PHE A 6 -12.20 -66.44 25.63
N LEU A 7 -13.38 -66.56 25.33
CA LEU A 7 -14.26 -65.65 24.58
C LEU A 7 -14.26 -64.24 25.20
N THR A 8 -14.31 -63.29 24.36
CA THR A 8 -15.48 -62.45 24.09
C THR A 8 -15.44 -61.06 24.65
N HIS A 9 -15.90 -60.21 23.75
CA HIS A 9 -16.58 -58.95 23.98
C HIS A 9 -15.71 -57.79 24.48
N GLY A 10 -15.24 -57.07 23.58
CA GLY A 10 -14.73 -55.72 23.82
C GLY A 10 -14.93 -54.87 22.58
N LEU A 11 -16.06 -54.30 22.51
CA LEU A 11 -16.44 -53.09 21.80
C LEU A 11 -15.41 -52.55 20.77
N ALA A 12 -15.78 -52.73 19.53
CA ALA A 12 -15.29 -51.90 18.45
C ALA A 12 -15.74 -50.43 18.67
N SER A 13 -14.90 -49.67 19.35
CA SER A 13 -15.00 -48.22 19.32
C SER A 13 -14.49 -47.76 17.99
N VAL A 14 -15.39 -47.65 17.01
CA VAL A 14 -15.20 -46.90 15.79
C VAL A 14 -15.06 -45.44 16.19
N LEU A 15 -13.85 -45.02 16.45
CA LEU A 15 -13.49 -43.60 16.38
C LEU A 15 -13.58 -43.20 14.90
N GLY A 16 -14.79 -42.82 14.51
CA GLY A 16 -15.02 -42.01 13.32
C GLY A 16 -14.28 -40.72 13.52
N VAL A 17 -13.05 -40.67 13.01
CA VAL A 17 -12.41 -39.41 12.68
C VAL A 17 -13.27 -38.83 11.57
N LEU A 18 -14.26 -38.05 11.94
CA LEU A 18 -14.91 -37.10 11.08
C LEU A 18 -13.78 -36.24 10.52
N GLY A 19 -13.29 -36.61 9.34
CA GLY A 19 -12.53 -35.74 8.49
C GLY A 19 -13.41 -34.52 8.22
N MET A 20 -13.26 -33.49 9.06
CA MET A 20 -13.67 -32.15 8.65
C MET A 20 -12.96 -31.92 7.33
N PRO A 21 -13.68 -31.65 6.24
CA PRO A 21 -13.04 -31.13 5.07
C PRO A 21 -12.33 -29.88 5.58
N ALA A 22 -11.00 -29.86 5.47
CA ALA A 22 -10.29 -28.62 5.49
C ALA A 22 -10.94 -27.83 4.34
N SER A 23 -11.94 -27.02 4.70
CA SER A 23 -12.42 -25.99 3.81
C SER A 23 -11.17 -25.20 3.50
N ALA A 24 -10.55 -25.49 2.36
CA ALA A 24 -9.66 -24.55 1.75
C ALA A 24 -10.50 -23.28 1.76
N LEU A 25 -10.10 -22.32 2.63
CA LEU A 25 -10.62 -20.97 2.56
C LEU A 25 -10.32 -20.57 1.13
N ALA A 26 -11.33 -20.70 0.29
CA ALA A 26 -11.28 -20.12 -1.04
C ALA A 26 -10.98 -18.65 -0.74
N ILE A 27 -9.77 -18.23 -1.06
CA ILE A 27 -9.41 -16.84 -1.11
C ILE A 27 -10.39 -16.27 -2.12
N GLY A 28 -11.45 -15.63 -1.64
CA GLY A 28 -12.47 -15.04 -2.48
C GLY A 28 -11.89 -13.89 -3.26
N ASP A 29 -12.58 -13.46 -4.30
CA ASP A 29 -12.22 -12.25 -5.06
C ASP A 29 -12.05 -10.99 -4.19
N ASP A 30 -12.56 -11.00 -2.97
CA ASP A 30 -12.46 -9.92 -1.98
C ASP A 30 -11.13 -9.89 -1.20
N ASP A 31 -10.28 -10.92 -1.28
CA ASP A 31 -9.01 -10.99 -0.56
C ASP A 31 -7.81 -10.47 -1.39
N ARG A 32 -8.05 -9.96 -2.58
CA ARG A 32 -6.98 -9.40 -3.43
C ARG A 32 -6.48 -8.09 -2.85
N PHE A 33 -5.16 -7.90 -2.95
CA PHE A 33 -4.53 -6.64 -2.55
C PHE A 33 -5.13 -5.46 -3.32
N THR A 34 -5.67 -4.50 -2.60
CA THR A 34 -6.36 -3.34 -3.18
C THR A 34 -5.61 -2.06 -2.84
N VAL A 35 -5.53 -1.18 -3.84
CA VAL A 35 -4.91 0.13 -3.74
C VAL A 35 -5.91 1.16 -4.26
N SER A 36 -6.11 2.25 -3.54
CA SER A 36 -7.06 3.30 -3.90
C SER A 36 -6.46 4.69 -3.68
N LEU A 37 -7.10 5.70 -4.22
CA LEU A 37 -6.80 7.10 -3.88
C LEU A 37 -7.48 7.46 -2.55
N LEU A 38 -6.81 8.28 -1.73
CA LEU A 38 -7.43 8.91 -0.57
C LEU A 38 -8.14 10.19 -1.01
N LYS A 39 -9.46 10.22 -0.90
CA LYS A 39 -10.25 11.44 -1.05
C LYS A 39 -10.19 12.26 0.23
N TYR A 40 -9.14 13.01 0.38
CA TYR A 40 -8.81 13.80 1.58
C TYR A 40 -9.55 15.14 1.67
N SER A 41 -10.11 15.60 0.54
CA SER A 41 -10.84 16.89 0.41
C SER A 41 -12.01 16.74 -0.55
N GLN A 42 -12.84 17.78 -0.66
CA GLN A 42 -13.97 17.78 -1.61
C GLN A 42 -13.51 17.93 -3.06
N GLN A 43 -12.41 18.67 -3.28
CA GLN A 43 -11.85 18.97 -4.60
C GLN A 43 -10.33 18.78 -4.59
N GLY A 44 -9.72 18.64 -5.78
CA GLY A 44 -8.26 18.61 -5.94
C GLY A 44 -7.55 17.34 -5.45
N TRP A 45 -8.30 16.31 -5.03
CA TRP A 45 -7.73 15.04 -4.54
C TRP A 45 -7.41 14.05 -5.65
N ASN A 46 -7.92 14.23 -6.85
CA ASN A 46 -7.80 13.31 -7.99
C ASN A 46 -7.20 14.03 -9.21
N THR A 47 -5.96 14.46 -9.08
CA THR A 47 -5.25 15.19 -10.15
C THR A 47 -4.76 14.28 -11.27
N ARG A 48 -4.67 12.98 -11.05
CA ARG A 48 -4.18 11.97 -11.99
C ARG A 48 -5.09 10.72 -12.00
N PRO A 49 -6.34 10.81 -12.47
CA PRO A 49 -7.37 9.78 -12.27
C PRO A 49 -7.04 8.42 -12.90
N THR A 50 -6.29 8.39 -14.00
CA THR A 50 -5.95 7.16 -14.73
C THR A 50 -4.67 6.48 -14.24
N ALA A 51 -3.84 7.20 -13.47
CA ALA A 51 -2.47 6.81 -13.17
C ALA A 51 -2.39 5.52 -12.34
N LEU A 52 -3.19 5.42 -11.28
CA LEU A 52 -3.13 4.30 -10.35
C LEU A 52 -3.49 2.98 -11.04
N ARG A 53 -4.55 2.98 -11.85
CA ARG A 53 -4.91 1.82 -12.65
C ARG A 53 -3.77 1.37 -13.57
N ARG A 54 -3.05 2.33 -14.19
CA ARG A 54 -1.92 2.03 -15.07
C ARG A 54 -0.73 1.44 -14.31
N LEU A 55 -0.40 1.99 -13.15
CA LEU A 55 0.62 1.39 -12.29
C LEU A 55 0.28 -0.06 -11.99
N LEU A 56 -0.95 -0.34 -11.54
CA LEU A 56 -1.34 -1.68 -11.10
C LEU A 56 -1.41 -2.68 -12.26
N GLN A 57 -1.77 -2.26 -13.47
CA GLN A 57 -1.63 -3.08 -14.68
C GLN A 57 -0.17 -3.46 -14.95
N GLU A 58 0.78 -2.55 -14.72
CA GLU A 58 2.20 -2.87 -14.86
C GLU A 58 2.71 -3.76 -13.72
N VAL A 59 2.19 -3.64 -12.50
CA VAL A 59 2.48 -4.59 -11.41
C VAL A 59 2.03 -5.99 -11.80
N GLU A 60 0.78 -6.17 -12.20
CA GLU A 60 0.24 -7.47 -12.63
C GLU A 60 1.04 -8.08 -13.78
N LYS A 61 1.41 -7.26 -14.77
CA LYS A 61 2.17 -7.70 -15.93
C LYS A 61 3.62 -8.10 -15.62
N ARG A 62 4.27 -7.44 -14.67
CA ARG A 62 5.72 -7.58 -14.41
C ARG A 62 6.04 -8.41 -13.17
N THR A 63 5.04 -8.73 -12.37
CA THR A 63 5.19 -9.53 -11.15
C THR A 63 4.22 -10.71 -11.17
N SER A 64 4.34 -11.63 -10.21
CA SER A 64 3.37 -12.71 -10.01
C SER A 64 2.24 -12.32 -9.03
N VAL A 65 2.13 -11.04 -8.69
CA VAL A 65 1.12 -10.57 -7.74
C VAL A 65 -0.21 -10.37 -8.47
N GLU A 66 -1.23 -11.06 -8.01
CA GLU A 66 -2.59 -10.86 -8.47
C GLU A 66 -3.19 -9.62 -7.81
N ILE A 67 -3.28 -8.55 -8.58
CA ILE A 67 -3.92 -7.31 -8.18
C ILE A 67 -5.11 -7.07 -9.10
N LYS A 68 -6.24 -6.68 -8.54
CA LYS A 68 -7.36 -6.18 -9.35
C LYS A 68 -7.16 -4.68 -9.58
N PRO A 69 -6.78 -4.24 -10.78
CA PRO A 69 -6.65 -2.82 -11.06
C PRO A 69 -8.01 -2.13 -10.83
N PRO A 70 -8.03 -1.05 -10.03
CA PRO A 70 -9.28 -0.34 -9.78
C PRO A 70 -9.77 0.40 -11.04
N PRO A 71 -11.04 0.79 -11.09
CA PRO A 71 -11.51 1.77 -12.08
C PRO A 71 -10.74 3.08 -11.97
N ASP A 72 -10.76 3.86 -13.05
CA ASP A 72 -10.15 5.20 -13.01
C ASP A 72 -10.85 6.06 -11.95
N GLY A 73 -10.06 6.68 -11.08
CA GLY A 73 -10.57 7.51 -9.99
C GLY A 73 -11.17 6.74 -8.80
N ASP A 74 -10.91 5.43 -8.67
CA ASP A 74 -11.27 4.69 -7.47
C ASP A 74 -10.67 5.32 -6.21
N HIS A 75 -11.49 5.47 -5.18
CA HIS A 75 -11.09 6.17 -3.97
C HIS A 75 -11.81 5.67 -2.73
N VAL A 76 -11.19 5.96 -1.59
CA VAL A 76 -11.81 5.86 -0.26
C VAL A 76 -11.82 7.21 0.43
N THR A 77 -12.78 7.39 1.32
CA THR A 77 -12.88 8.55 2.20
C THR A 77 -12.48 8.17 3.63
N PHE A 78 -12.40 9.15 4.52
CA PHE A 78 -12.28 8.89 5.95
C PHE A 78 -13.54 8.18 6.47
N GLY A 79 -13.40 6.93 6.83
CA GLY A 79 -14.47 6.05 7.28
C GLY A 79 -14.01 4.61 7.48
N PRO A 80 -14.92 3.69 7.80
CA PRO A 80 -14.59 2.27 8.02
C PRO A 80 -13.90 1.61 6.83
N ASP A 81 -14.25 2.00 5.61
CA ASP A 81 -13.69 1.45 4.37
C ASP A 81 -12.18 1.75 4.21
N LEU A 82 -11.67 2.78 4.89
CA LEU A 82 -10.25 3.08 4.94
C LEU A 82 -9.44 1.85 5.40
N PHE A 83 -9.95 1.12 6.40
CA PHE A 83 -9.28 -0.04 6.98
C PHE A 83 -9.36 -1.31 6.11
N THR A 84 -10.11 -1.27 5.02
CA THR A 84 -10.10 -2.34 4.01
C THR A 84 -9.04 -2.13 2.93
N ARG A 85 -8.35 -1.00 2.97
CA ARG A 85 -7.32 -0.62 1.99
C ARG A 85 -5.94 -0.61 2.64
N PRO A 86 -5.09 -1.59 2.38
CA PRO A 86 -3.75 -1.67 2.97
C PRO A 86 -2.80 -0.60 2.41
N MET A 87 -3.04 -0.08 1.21
CA MET A 87 -2.23 0.94 0.57
C MET A 87 -3.09 2.02 -0.06
N LEU A 88 -2.70 3.27 0.16
CA LEU A 88 -3.36 4.44 -0.41
C LEU A 88 -2.36 5.35 -1.10
N PHE A 89 -2.83 5.98 -2.18
CA PHE A 89 -2.16 7.14 -2.77
C PHE A 89 -2.94 8.41 -2.45
N MET A 90 -2.21 9.48 -2.20
CA MET A 90 -2.74 10.81 -1.98
C MET A 90 -2.03 11.76 -2.94
N CYS A 91 -2.75 12.34 -3.89
CA CYS A 91 -2.17 13.27 -4.86
C CYS A 91 -2.92 14.60 -4.84
N GLY A 92 -2.23 15.67 -5.23
CA GLY A 92 -2.80 17.00 -5.25
C GLY A 92 -1.86 18.05 -5.81
N GLU A 93 -2.41 19.25 -6.06
CA GLU A 93 -1.67 20.39 -6.62
C GLU A 93 -2.04 21.73 -5.94
N SER A 94 -2.88 21.68 -4.91
CA SER A 94 -3.30 22.88 -4.19
C SER A 94 -3.48 22.59 -2.70
N SER A 95 -3.46 23.64 -1.89
CA SER A 95 -3.72 23.54 -0.45
C SER A 95 -5.12 22.98 -0.17
N PHE A 96 -5.28 22.36 0.97
CA PHE A 96 -6.55 21.89 1.48
C PHE A 96 -6.74 22.27 2.95
N GLU A 97 -8.02 22.28 3.38
CA GLU A 97 -8.39 22.60 4.75
C GLU A 97 -7.84 21.59 5.76
N PRO A 98 -7.50 22.03 6.97
CA PRO A 98 -7.05 21.14 8.04
C PRO A 98 -8.03 20.01 8.31
N TRP A 99 -7.50 18.82 8.51
CA TRP A 99 -8.30 17.67 8.92
C TRP A 99 -8.81 17.83 10.35
N SER A 100 -10.00 17.34 10.62
CA SER A 100 -10.50 17.25 11.99
C SER A 100 -9.63 16.28 12.82
N ASN A 101 -9.72 16.38 14.15
CA ASN A 101 -8.97 15.47 15.03
C ASN A 101 -9.36 14.01 14.80
N GLU A 102 -10.63 13.74 14.52
CA GLU A 102 -11.15 12.39 14.23
C GLU A 102 -10.48 11.80 12.96
N ARG A 103 -10.25 12.63 11.93
CA ARG A 103 -9.54 12.20 10.73
C ARG A 103 -8.06 11.92 11.00
N ILE A 104 -7.42 12.75 11.81
CA ILE A 104 -6.04 12.54 12.26
C ILE A 104 -5.91 11.22 13.03
N ASP A 105 -6.80 10.99 13.99
CA ASP A 105 -6.79 9.76 14.79
C ASP A 105 -7.08 8.52 13.95
N MET A 106 -7.99 8.63 12.99
CA MET A 106 -8.31 7.56 12.04
C MET A 106 -7.10 7.21 11.17
N MET A 107 -6.41 8.20 10.61
CA MET A 107 -5.19 7.98 9.81
C MET A 107 -4.07 7.38 10.66
N ARG A 108 -3.88 7.85 11.89
CA ARG A 108 -2.91 7.28 12.83
C ARG A 108 -3.23 5.80 13.11
N GLN A 109 -4.48 5.47 13.43
CA GLN A 109 -4.91 4.09 13.67
C GLN A 109 -4.73 3.21 12.43
N TRP A 110 -5.08 3.71 11.24
CA TRP A 110 -4.90 2.98 10.00
C TRP A 110 -3.42 2.69 9.71
N MET A 111 -2.54 3.67 9.90
CA MET A 111 -1.10 3.48 9.74
C MET A 111 -0.52 2.51 10.79
N MET A 112 -0.95 2.60 12.04
CA MET A 112 -0.55 1.65 13.10
C MET A 112 -1.04 0.23 12.80
N ALA A 113 -2.19 0.08 12.14
CA ALA A 113 -2.72 -1.22 11.72
C ALA A 113 -2.01 -1.80 10.48
N GLY A 114 -0.95 -1.17 9.98
CA GLY A 114 -0.19 -1.64 8.82
C GLY A 114 -0.42 -0.84 7.54
N GLY A 115 -1.32 0.13 7.52
CA GLY A 115 -1.59 0.98 6.36
C GLY A 115 -0.34 1.69 5.83
N PHE A 116 -0.23 1.82 4.52
CA PHE A 116 0.88 2.47 3.83
C PHE A 116 0.37 3.58 2.91
N LEU A 117 0.79 4.82 3.16
CA LEU A 117 0.41 5.99 2.39
C LEU A 117 1.54 6.45 1.47
N VAL A 118 1.24 6.62 0.20
CA VAL A 118 2.13 7.30 -0.75
C VAL A 118 1.53 8.66 -1.10
N VAL A 119 2.19 9.70 -0.66
CA VAL A 119 1.89 11.09 -1.05
C VAL A 119 2.71 11.43 -2.27
N ASP A 120 2.07 11.89 -3.33
CA ASP A 120 2.74 12.31 -4.56
C ASP A 120 2.19 13.65 -5.04
N SER A 121 3.02 14.69 -5.00
CA SER A 121 2.63 16.03 -5.40
C SER A 121 2.63 16.18 -6.92
N SER A 122 1.53 16.67 -7.46
CA SER A 122 1.42 17.04 -8.88
C SER A 122 1.99 18.43 -9.20
N GLU A 123 2.47 19.16 -8.19
CA GLU A 123 2.92 20.56 -8.32
C GLU A 123 4.27 20.70 -9.01
N GLY A 124 5.12 19.67 -8.96
CA GLY A 124 6.47 19.72 -9.53
C GLY A 124 7.41 20.66 -8.77
N VAL A 125 7.17 20.89 -7.50
CA VAL A 125 8.00 21.68 -6.57
C VAL A 125 8.08 21.02 -5.19
N SER A 126 9.19 21.22 -4.49
CA SER A 126 9.46 20.55 -3.21
C SER A 126 8.64 21.10 -2.03
N ASP A 127 8.10 22.29 -2.14
CA ASP A 127 7.36 22.97 -1.08
C ASP A 127 6.15 23.74 -1.60
N GLY A 128 5.35 23.07 -2.43
CA GLY A 128 4.10 23.63 -2.96
C GLY A 128 2.96 23.66 -1.93
N PRO A 129 1.86 24.36 -2.23
CA PRO A 129 0.68 24.48 -1.36
C PRO A 129 0.12 23.13 -0.88
N PHE A 130 0.07 22.13 -1.76
CA PHE A 130 -0.37 20.79 -1.42
C PHE A 130 0.56 20.14 -0.39
N LEU A 131 1.88 20.08 -0.68
CA LEU A 131 2.83 19.46 0.23
C LEU A 131 2.89 20.16 1.59
N ARG A 132 2.76 21.49 1.64
CA ARG A 132 2.67 22.22 2.92
C ARG A 132 1.43 21.78 3.72
N SER A 133 0.28 21.63 3.06
CA SER A 133 -0.92 21.12 3.72
C SER A 133 -0.75 19.69 4.21
N VAL A 134 -0.15 18.81 3.41
CA VAL A 134 0.17 17.43 3.82
C VAL A 134 1.09 17.42 5.03
N ARG A 135 2.20 18.15 5.00
CA ARG A 135 3.16 18.22 6.10
C ARG A 135 2.54 18.74 7.40
N ARG A 136 1.61 19.68 7.30
CA ARG A 136 0.81 20.15 8.45
C ARG A 136 0.04 18.98 9.10
N GLU A 137 -0.64 18.16 8.31
CA GLU A 137 -1.40 17.03 8.85
C GLU A 137 -0.50 15.89 9.35
N LEU A 138 0.57 15.59 8.62
CA LEU A 138 1.52 14.56 9.03
C LEU A 138 2.26 14.93 10.33
N ALA A 139 2.57 16.20 10.56
CA ALA A 139 3.13 16.66 11.84
C ALA A 139 2.16 16.43 13.02
N ARG A 140 0.85 16.44 12.78
CA ARG A 140 -0.16 16.09 13.81
C ARG A 140 -0.28 14.59 14.03
N ILE A 141 -0.02 13.79 12.99
CA ILE A 141 -0.03 12.32 13.07
C ILE A 141 1.25 11.82 13.74
N PHE A 142 2.39 12.41 13.42
CA PHE A 142 3.73 12.03 13.86
C PHE A 142 4.42 13.20 14.60
N PRO A 143 3.95 13.60 15.79
CA PRO A 143 4.50 14.78 16.48
C PRO A 143 5.96 14.62 16.90
N ASP A 144 6.40 13.39 17.19
CA ASP A 144 7.73 13.07 17.69
C ASP A 144 8.69 12.56 16.59
N GLU A 145 8.18 12.29 15.40
CA GLU A 145 8.94 11.72 14.27
C GLU A 145 8.89 12.66 13.06
N PRO A 146 9.90 13.49 12.85
CA PRO A 146 9.91 14.44 11.74
C PRO A 146 10.08 13.74 10.38
N GLU A 147 9.58 14.40 9.33
CA GLU A 147 9.84 14.01 7.95
C GLU A 147 11.35 14.00 7.67
N ARG A 148 11.85 12.92 7.12
CA ARG A 148 13.26 12.79 6.70
C ARG A 148 13.43 12.06 5.38
N ALA A 149 14.58 12.24 4.73
CA ALA A 149 14.90 11.50 3.53
C ALA A 149 15.04 10.00 3.84
N ILE A 150 14.46 9.14 3.01
CA ILE A 150 14.59 7.69 3.14
C ILE A 150 16.02 7.28 2.77
N PRO A 151 16.73 6.53 3.63
CA PRO A 151 18.10 6.07 3.37
C PRO A 151 18.18 5.25 2.07
N LYS A 152 19.27 5.41 1.32
CA LYS A 152 19.47 4.75 0.01
C LYS A 152 19.45 3.23 0.09
N ASP A 153 19.84 2.66 1.22
CA ASP A 153 19.85 1.22 1.48
C ASP A 153 18.52 0.68 2.02
N HIS A 154 17.51 1.54 2.19
CA HIS A 154 16.20 1.13 2.66
C HIS A 154 15.54 0.13 1.70
N VAL A 155 14.76 -0.80 2.26
CA VAL A 155 14.11 -1.89 1.50
C VAL A 155 13.18 -1.40 0.38
N ILE A 156 12.58 -0.22 0.50
CA ILE A 156 11.75 0.41 -0.55
C ILE A 156 12.49 0.47 -1.90
N TYR A 157 13.81 0.76 -1.88
CA TYR A 157 14.60 0.87 -3.12
C TYR A 157 15.08 -0.47 -3.70
N LYS A 158 14.70 -1.58 -3.08
CA LYS A 158 15.13 -2.93 -3.49
C LYS A 158 14.07 -4.02 -3.25
N SER A 159 12.80 -3.63 -3.04
CA SER A 159 11.72 -4.57 -2.77
C SER A 159 11.37 -5.46 -3.97
N PHE A 160 11.63 -4.99 -5.20
CA PHE A 160 11.51 -5.76 -6.44
C PHE A 160 12.61 -5.37 -7.44
N TYR A 161 12.67 -4.11 -7.86
CA TYR A 161 13.76 -3.56 -8.67
C TYR A 161 14.85 -3.00 -7.76
N LEU A 162 16.11 -3.20 -8.16
CA LEU A 162 17.27 -2.69 -7.42
C LEU A 162 17.62 -1.28 -7.92
N PHE A 163 17.32 -0.27 -7.11
CA PHE A 163 17.66 1.13 -7.40
C PHE A 163 19.04 1.55 -6.87
N ASN A 164 19.71 0.67 -6.15
CA ASN A 164 21.04 0.94 -5.57
C ASN A 164 22.05 -0.07 -6.14
N ASN A 165 22.26 0.00 -7.45
CA ASN A 165 23.25 -0.83 -8.15
C ASN A 165 24.10 0.04 -9.09
N ASP A 166 25.07 -0.56 -9.80
CA ASP A 166 25.97 0.13 -10.72
C ASP A 166 25.26 0.83 -11.89
N GLN A 167 24.08 0.36 -12.28
CA GLN A 167 23.25 0.98 -13.33
C GLN A 167 22.41 2.13 -12.79
N HIS A 168 22.07 2.09 -11.49
CA HIS A 168 21.26 3.11 -10.81
C HIS A 168 21.92 3.41 -9.45
N PRO A 169 23.08 4.11 -9.45
CA PRO A 169 23.89 4.34 -8.25
C PRO A 169 23.20 5.23 -7.23
N TYR A 170 22.07 5.83 -7.61
CA TYR A 170 21.26 6.67 -6.75
C TYR A 170 19.84 6.11 -6.73
N ALA A 171 19.29 5.95 -5.53
CA ALA A 171 17.88 5.66 -5.34
C ALA A 171 17.05 6.92 -5.66
N GLU A 172 17.04 7.31 -6.92
CA GLU A 172 16.31 8.50 -7.37
C GLU A 172 14.84 8.14 -7.60
N PRO A 173 13.90 8.81 -6.92
CA PRO A 173 12.49 8.65 -7.19
C PRO A 173 12.15 9.40 -8.48
N HIS A 174 12.10 8.68 -9.57
CA HIS A 174 11.72 9.24 -10.84
C HIS A 174 10.20 9.47 -10.91
N GLY A 175 9.80 10.57 -11.50
CA GLY A 175 8.44 10.96 -11.77
C GLY A 175 8.32 11.69 -13.10
N ARG A 176 7.26 12.44 -13.29
CA ARG A 176 7.10 13.31 -14.44
C ARG A 176 8.18 14.39 -14.49
N VAL A 177 8.58 14.85 -13.33
CA VAL A 177 9.66 15.83 -13.14
C VAL A 177 10.66 15.31 -12.11
N GLU A 178 11.84 15.90 -12.05
CA GLU A 178 12.88 15.62 -11.06
C GLU A 178 13.04 16.82 -10.12
N VAL A 179 12.34 16.79 -9.00
CA VAL A 179 12.36 17.83 -7.96
C VAL A 179 13.23 17.42 -6.79
N ASP A 180 12.99 16.21 -6.28
CA ASP A 180 13.76 15.65 -5.17
C ASP A 180 14.40 14.32 -5.60
N LYS A 181 15.69 14.19 -5.33
CA LYS A 181 16.48 13.00 -5.66
C LYS A 181 16.27 11.84 -4.69
N ARG A 182 15.46 12.01 -3.65
CA ARG A 182 15.15 10.97 -2.68
C ARG A 182 13.71 11.07 -2.22
N LEU A 183 13.07 9.93 -2.08
CA LEU A 183 11.81 9.85 -1.35
C LEU A 183 12.03 10.31 0.09
N ARG A 184 11.05 10.98 0.61
CA ARG A 184 10.98 11.38 2.02
C ARG A 184 9.89 10.61 2.72
N GLY A 185 9.87 10.62 4.05
CA GLY A 185 8.82 9.93 4.78
C GLY A 185 8.93 10.10 6.28
N HIS A 186 7.93 9.55 6.97
CA HIS A 186 7.94 9.37 8.42
C HIS A 186 8.23 7.92 8.74
N PHE A 187 8.80 7.67 9.91
CA PHE A 187 9.27 6.35 10.30
C PHE A 187 8.55 5.88 11.57
N ASP A 188 8.39 4.58 11.67
CA ASP A 188 7.95 3.86 12.86
C ASP A 188 8.93 2.68 13.04
N GLY A 189 9.97 2.90 13.80
CA GLY A 189 11.14 2.02 13.80
C GLY A 189 11.80 1.93 12.43
N ASP A 190 11.91 0.73 11.89
CA ASP A 190 12.45 0.49 10.54
C ASP A 190 11.38 0.59 9.44
N ARG A 191 10.11 0.73 9.82
CA ARG A 191 9.00 0.85 8.89
C ARG A 191 8.82 2.31 8.44
N VAL A 192 8.43 2.48 7.19
CA VAL A 192 8.03 3.79 6.62
C VAL A 192 6.53 3.73 6.32
N PRO A 193 5.64 4.17 7.22
CA PRO A 193 4.20 4.18 6.98
C PRO A 193 3.76 5.23 5.98
N VAL A 194 4.56 6.27 5.76
CA VAL A 194 4.26 7.33 4.79
C VAL A 194 5.50 7.63 3.95
N VAL A 195 5.31 7.58 2.64
CA VAL A 195 6.30 8.04 1.64
C VAL A 195 5.79 9.32 1.00
N ILE A 196 6.69 10.27 0.78
CA ILE A 196 6.39 11.57 0.16
C ILE A 196 7.30 11.75 -1.06
N SER A 197 6.68 12.04 -2.20
CA SER A 197 7.32 12.41 -3.47
C SER A 197 6.85 13.79 -3.92
N ALA A 198 7.78 14.58 -4.42
CA ALA A 198 7.50 15.86 -5.09
C ALA A 198 7.61 15.75 -6.62
N ASN A 199 7.83 14.55 -7.16
CA ASN A 199 8.23 14.33 -8.54
C ASN A 199 7.06 14.04 -9.49
N ASP A 200 5.79 14.08 -9.04
CA ASP A 200 4.61 13.75 -9.83
C ASP A 200 4.75 12.35 -10.51
N MET A 201 4.96 11.33 -9.70
CA MET A 201 5.05 9.93 -10.18
C MET A 201 3.78 9.51 -10.89
N LEU A 202 2.61 9.87 -10.33
CA LEU A 202 1.32 9.58 -10.95
C LEU A 202 1.20 10.24 -12.32
N GLY A 203 1.72 11.46 -12.50
CA GLY A 203 1.76 12.12 -13.80
C GLY A 203 2.59 11.35 -14.84
N ALA A 204 3.67 10.68 -14.40
CA ALA A 204 4.44 9.82 -15.29
C ALA A 204 3.68 8.59 -15.77
N TRP A 205 2.66 8.13 -15.01
CA TRP A 205 1.87 6.91 -15.33
C TRP A 205 0.56 7.23 -16.05
N ALA A 206 0.07 8.46 -15.99
CA ALA A 206 -1.23 8.85 -16.52
C ALA A 206 -1.33 8.70 -18.05
N ARG A 207 -2.49 8.21 -18.52
CA ARG A 207 -2.81 8.11 -19.93
C ARG A 207 -4.16 8.76 -20.22
N ASP A 208 -4.28 9.35 -21.40
CA ASP A 208 -5.55 9.88 -21.90
C ASP A 208 -6.52 8.76 -22.33
N GLY A 209 -7.74 9.15 -22.69
CA GLY A 209 -8.77 8.22 -23.15
C GLY A 209 -8.42 7.45 -24.44
N PHE A 210 -7.39 7.86 -25.17
CA PHE A 210 -6.86 7.20 -26.37
C PHE A 210 -5.66 6.30 -26.07
N GLY A 211 -5.25 6.21 -24.80
CA GLY A 211 -4.12 5.39 -24.37
C GLY A 211 -2.75 6.06 -24.59
N ARG A 212 -2.70 7.33 -24.98
CA ARG A 212 -1.45 8.09 -25.10
C ARG A 212 -1.04 8.61 -23.72
N TRP A 213 0.26 8.90 -23.56
CA TRP A 213 0.73 9.56 -22.35
C TRP A 213 0.10 10.95 -22.23
N GLU A 214 -0.49 11.23 -21.07
CA GLU A 214 -1.17 12.50 -20.79
C GLU A 214 -0.18 13.63 -20.54
N TYR A 215 0.99 13.30 -19.98
CA TYR A 215 2.03 14.26 -19.64
C TYR A 215 3.39 13.81 -20.17
N ASP A 216 4.18 14.79 -20.61
CA ASP A 216 5.59 14.57 -20.91
C ASP A 216 6.38 14.35 -19.61
N VAL A 217 7.42 13.53 -19.69
CA VAL A 217 8.36 13.29 -18.60
C VAL A 217 9.67 14.00 -18.92
N ILE A 218 10.10 14.88 -18.05
CA ILE A 218 11.27 15.73 -18.22
C ILE A 218 12.20 15.66 -16.99
N PRO A 219 13.54 15.70 -17.22
CA PRO A 219 14.21 15.86 -18.51
C PRO A 219 14.43 14.57 -19.30
N GLY A 220 14.32 13.37 -18.67
CA GLY A 220 14.83 12.10 -19.19
C GLY A 220 13.85 11.31 -20.08
N GLY A 221 12.65 11.81 -20.38
CA GLY A 221 11.72 11.16 -21.30
C GLY A 221 11.32 9.72 -20.93
N SER A 222 11.28 8.83 -21.93
CA SER A 222 10.84 7.44 -21.73
C SER A 222 11.69 6.63 -20.74
N PRO A 223 13.02 6.74 -20.67
CA PRO A 223 13.82 6.09 -19.64
C PRO A 223 13.45 6.51 -18.21
N GLN A 224 13.24 7.80 -17.98
CA GLN A 224 12.79 8.33 -16.68
C GLN A 224 11.40 7.81 -16.33
N ARG A 225 10.48 7.74 -17.30
CA ARG A 225 9.14 7.15 -17.10
C ARG A 225 9.21 5.69 -16.69
N GLU A 226 10.08 4.92 -17.33
CA GLU A 226 10.30 3.51 -16.95
C GLU A 226 10.82 3.38 -15.51
N LEU A 227 11.74 4.22 -15.09
CA LEU A 227 12.23 4.25 -13.72
C LEU A 227 11.12 4.65 -12.73
N SER A 228 10.23 5.57 -13.12
CA SER A 228 9.04 5.90 -12.32
C SER A 228 8.11 4.69 -12.12
N PHE A 229 7.84 3.89 -13.15
CA PHE A 229 7.08 2.65 -13.01
C PHE A 229 7.78 1.64 -12.11
N ARG A 230 9.09 1.47 -12.24
CA ARG A 230 9.86 0.57 -11.35
C ARG A 230 9.76 1.00 -9.90
N MET A 231 9.85 2.30 -9.62
CA MET A 231 9.67 2.83 -8.27
C MET A 231 8.25 2.58 -7.75
N GLY A 232 7.22 2.83 -8.56
CA GLY A 232 5.83 2.52 -8.20
C GLY A 232 5.62 1.04 -7.87
N ILE A 233 6.21 0.14 -8.66
CA ILE A 233 6.18 -1.31 -8.39
C ILE A 233 6.88 -1.63 -7.07
N ASN A 234 8.04 -1.02 -6.80
CA ASN A 234 8.72 -1.20 -5.52
C ASN A 234 7.87 -0.75 -4.33
N LEU A 235 7.15 0.36 -4.43
CA LEU A 235 6.24 0.84 -3.38
C LEU A 235 5.10 -0.16 -3.12
N VAL A 236 4.51 -0.72 -4.18
CA VAL A 236 3.47 -1.76 -4.05
C VAL A 236 4.03 -3.03 -3.41
N MET A 237 5.20 -3.50 -3.85
CA MET A 237 5.85 -4.67 -3.28
C MET A 237 6.26 -4.46 -1.82
N TYR A 238 6.70 -3.25 -1.48
CA TYR A 238 6.96 -2.88 -0.08
C TYR A 238 5.70 -2.97 0.78
N ALA A 239 4.57 -2.40 0.31
CA ALA A 239 3.30 -2.47 1.01
C ALA A 239 2.84 -3.91 1.25
N LEU A 240 2.98 -4.79 0.26
CA LEU A 240 2.67 -6.22 0.39
C LEU A 240 3.53 -6.91 1.46
N CYS A 241 4.83 -6.63 1.49
CA CYS A 241 5.75 -7.21 2.48
C CYS A 241 5.45 -6.72 3.91
N VAL A 242 5.10 -5.45 4.06
CA VAL A 242 4.74 -4.86 5.36
C VAL A 242 3.43 -5.44 5.87
N ASN A 243 2.42 -5.59 5.01
CA ASN A 243 1.13 -6.18 5.37
C ASN A 243 1.27 -7.64 5.78
N TYR A 244 2.05 -8.44 5.08
CA TYR A 244 2.30 -9.83 5.46
C TYR A 244 2.84 -9.97 6.88
N LYS A 245 3.73 -9.07 7.33
CA LYS A 245 4.22 -9.03 8.71
C LYS A 245 3.14 -8.55 9.70
N ALA A 246 2.33 -7.58 9.30
CA ALA A 246 1.25 -7.03 10.12
C ALA A 246 0.14 -8.07 10.34
N ASP A 247 -0.25 -8.82 9.31
CA ASP A 247 -1.25 -9.87 9.41
C ASP A 247 -0.86 -10.97 10.40
N GLN A 248 0.41 -11.33 10.47
CA GLN A 248 0.90 -12.30 11.46
C GLN A 248 0.77 -11.81 12.92
N VAL A 249 0.85 -10.49 13.13
CA VAL A 249 0.72 -9.86 14.46
C VAL A 249 -0.76 -9.60 14.82
N HIS A 250 -1.62 -9.33 13.82
CA HIS A 250 -3.00 -8.90 14.02
C HIS A 250 -4.05 -10.04 13.99
N ILE A 251 -3.72 -11.20 13.45
CA ILE A 251 -4.63 -12.39 13.48
C ILE A 251 -5.17 -12.66 14.90
N PRO A 252 -4.38 -12.64 15.99
CA PRO A 252 -4.91 -12.81 17.34
C PRO A 252 -5.86 -11.69 17.78
N PHE A 253 -5.68 -10.46 17.29
CA PHE A 253 -6.52 -9.31 17.65
C PHE A 253 -7.87 -9.33 16.92
N ILE A 254 -7.88 -9.70 15.63
CA ILE A 254 -9.09 -9.84 14.81
C ILE A 254 -9.95 -11.00 15.34
N LEU A 255 -9.32 -12.11 15.73
CA LEU A 255 -10.03 -13.26 16.32
C LEU A 255 -10.61 -12.93 17.70
N LYS A 256 -9.96 -12.08 18.50
CA LYS A 256 -10.49 -11.60 19.77
C LYS A 256 -11.75 -10.73 19.61
N ARG A 257 -11.78 -9.83 18.62
CA ARG A 257 -12.95 -8.98 18.33
C ARG A 257 -14.16 -9.76 17.82
N ARG A 258 -13.98 -10.86 17.08
CA ARG A 258 -15.09 -11.73 16.64
C ARG A 258 -15.78 -12.45 17.78
N LYS A 259 -15.09 -12.75 18.89
CA LYS A 259 -15.69 -13.40 20.07
C LYS A 259 -16.63 -12.48 20.88
N TRP A 260 -16.62 -11.16 20.66
CA TRP A 260 -17.47 -10.21 21.38
C TRP A 260 -18.78 -9.85 20.64
N ARG A 261 -19.03 -10.41 19.45
CA ARG A 261 -20.26 -10.18 18.67
C ARG A 261 -21.24 -11.36 18.67
N VAL A 262 -20.99 -12.37 19.47
CA VAL A 262 -21.91 -13.50 19.64
C VAL A 262 -22.24 -13.60 21.13
N GLN A 263 -23.02 -12.66 21.60
CA GLN A 263 -23.89 -12.75 22.79
C GLN A 263 -25.13 -11.90 22.54
#